data_0f0d9f58a658f5422707c7767eafe8bc
#
_entry.id   0f0d9f58a658f5422707c7767eafe8bc
#
_cell.length_a   1.000
_cell.length_b   1.000
_cell.length_c   1.000
_cell.angle_alpha   90.00
_cell.angle_beta   90.00
_cell.angle_gamma   90.00
#
_symmetry.space_group_name_H-M   'P 1'
#
loop_
_entity.id
_entity.type
_entity.pdbx_description
1 polymer ?
#
loop_
_entity_poly.entity_id
_entity_poly.type
_entity_poly.pdbx_seq_one_letter_code
_entity_poly.pdbx_strand_id
1 'polypeptide(L)'
;IIILSLDPKKNEIPAFNLMKNRLKKSLIRDESYFNLIIKNNPKTIIRNFIFSVRISKTKYLQMIKDRYISTLLNFSDKQISDGLIEIRNKYKKELKFKDRLICLIIKNN
;
A
#
# COMPACT_ATOMS: atom_id res chain seq x y z
N ILE A 1 21.52 3.80 3.99
CA ILE A 1 20.34 2.90 4.00
C ILE A 1 19.17 3.65 3.39
N ILE A 2 18.50 3.01 2.46
CA ILE A 2 17.32 3.55 1.79
C ILE A 2 16.14 2.64 2.10
N ILE A 3 15.05 3.23 2.61
CA ILE A 3 13.79 2.53 2.86
C ILE A 3 12.74 3.14 1.94
N LEU A 4 12.14 2.32 1.08
CA LEU A 4 11.04 2.70 0.21
C LEU A 4 9.78 1.94 0.64
N SER A 5 8.69 2.67 0.86
CA SER A 5 7.44 2.09 1.34
C SER A 5 6.23 2.88 0.86
N LEU A 6 5.03 2.32 1.08
CA LEU A 6 3.80 3.07 0.92
C LEU A 6 3.78 4.24 1.90
N ASP A 7 3.24 5.38 1.47
CA ASP A 7 3.07 6.54 2.36
C ASP A 7 2.03 6.20 3.43
N PRO A 8 2.41 6.15 4.72
CA PRO A 8 1.48 5.76 5.76
C PRO A 8 0.39 6.80 6.05
N LYS A 9 0.56 8.03 5.59
CA LYS A 9 -0.41 9.11 5.83
C LYS A 9 -1.49 9.21 4.77
N LYS A 10 -1.18 8.76 3.55
CA LYS A 10 -2.10 8.86 2.40
C LYS A 10 -2.04 7.58 1.57
N ASN A 11 -3.18 6.95 1.40
CA ASN A 11 -3.29 5.73 0.62
C ASN A 11 -4.60 5.74 -0.18
N GLU A 12 -4.49 5.56 -1.48
CA GLU A 12 -5.63 5.52 -2.41
C GLU A 12 -5.74 4.16 -3.12
N ILE A 13 -5.03 3.15 -2.66
CA ILE A 13 -5.06 1.82 -3.28
C ILE A 13 -6.48 1.26 -3.23
N PRO A 14 -7.06 0.87 -4.37
CA PRO A 14 -8.37 0.22 -4.39
C PRO A 14 -8.34 -1.08 -3.58
N ALA A 15 -9.28 -1.24 -2.67
CA ALA A 15 -9.24 -2.35 -1.73
C ALA A 15 -10.64 -2.86 -1.38
N PHE A 16 -10.74 -4.18 -1.14
CA PHE A 16 -11.91 -4.74 -0.49
C PHE A 16 -11.82 -4.49 1.04
N ASN A 17 -12.93 -4.66 1.76
CA ASN A 17 -13.01 -4.20 3.16
C ASN A 17 -11.95 -4.81 4.08
N LEU A 18 -11.72 -6.11 4.03
CA LEU A 18 -10.71 -6.76 4.87
C LEU A 18 -9.30 -6.26 4.52
N MET A 19 -9.00 -6.11 3.24
CA MET A 19 -7.74 -5.56 2.76
C MET A 19 -7.53 -4.14 3.26
N LYS A 20 -8.56 -3.29 3.15
CA LYS A 20 -8.52 -1.90 3.61
C LYS A 20 -8.21 -1.82 5.11
N ASN A 21 -8.87 -2.64 5.92
CA ASN A 21 -8.65 -2.68 7.36
C ASN A 21 -7.25 -3.15 7.72
N ARG A 22 -6.76 -4.20 7.06
CA ARG A 22 -5.42 -4.73 7.27
C ARG A 22 -4.35 -3.72 6.85
N LEU A 23 -4.54 -3.09 5.70
CA LEU A 23 -3.64 -2.07 5.17
C LEU A 23 -3.56 -0.86 6.10
N LYS A 24 -4.70 -0.40 6.62
CA LYS A 24 -4.75 0.71 7.58
C LYS A 24 -3.93 0.41 8.83
N LYS A 25 -4.05 -0.79 9.39
CA LYS A 25 -3.26 -1.20 10.57
C LYS A 25 -1.77 -1.24 10.26
N SER A 26 -1.40 -1.78 9.11
CA SER A 26 0.00 -1.83 8.67
C SER A 26 0.60 -0.43 8.51
N LEU A 27 -0.16 0.50 7.93
CA LEU A 27 0.30 1.87 7.71
C LEU A 27 0.46 2.63 9.03
N ILE A 28 -0.42 2.44 10.00
CA ILE A 28 -0.28 3.02 11.34
C ILE A 28 1.00 2.51 12.01
N ARG A 29 1.25 1.22 11.93
CA ARG A 29 2.48 0.62 12.45
C ARG A 29 3.72 1.17 11.76
N ASP A 30 3.70 1.26 10.43
CA ASP A 30 4.81 1.77 9.64
C ASP A 30 5.11 3.23 9.97
N GLU A 31 4.08 4.06 10.17
CA GLU A 31 4.26 5.45 10.58
C GLU A 31 5.01 5.55 11.91
N SER A 32 4.66 4.69 12.87
CA SER A 32 5.35 4.63 14.17
C SER A 32 6.84 4.29 13.99
N TYR A 33 7.15 3.33 13.14
CA TYR A 33 8.54 2.94 12.85
C TYR A 33 9.30 4.08 12.15
N PHE A 34 8.69 4.74 11.19
CA PHE A 34 9.31 5.85 10.47
C PHE A 34 9.61 7.02 11.41
N ASN A 35 8.69 7.36 12.30
CA ASN A 35 8.89 8.41 13.30
C ASN A 35 10.05 8.07 14.25
N LEU A 36 10.16 6.81 14.65
CA LEU A 36 11.27 6.34 15.48
C LEU A 36 12.61 6.43 14.75
N ILE A 37 12.65 6.02 13.48
CA ILE A 37 13.84 6.10 12.65
C ILE A 37 14.30 7.56 12.50
N ILE A 38 13.37 8.46 12.21
CA ILE A 38 13.67 9.89 12.04
C ILE A 38 14.18 10.49 13.36
N LYS A 39 13.55 10.12 14.48
CA LYS A 39 13.97 10.58 15.81
C LYS A 39 15.40 10.17 16.12
N ASN A 40 15.76 8.93 15.81
CA ASN A 40 17.09 8.38 16.09
C ASN A 40 18.13 8.80 15.03
N ASN A 41 17.70 9.29 13.89
CA ASN A 41 18.57 9.70 12.77
C ASN A 41 18.09 11.04 12.24
N PRO A 42 18.38 12.16 12.94
CA PRO A 42 17.82 13.49 12.57
C PRO A 42 18.22 13.97 11.19
N LYS A 43 19.30 13.44 10.61
CA LYS A 43 19.76 13.79 9.26
C LYS A 43 19.08 12.98 8.15
N THR A 44 18.06 12.17 8.48
CA THR A 44 17.30 11.41 7.50
C THR A 44 16.65 12.35 6.48
N ILE A 45 16.84 12.04 5.21
CA ILE A 45 16.20 12.77 4.11
C ILE A 45 14.90 12.03 3.75
N ILE A 46 13.81 12.77 3.64
CA ILE A 46 12.51 12.24 3.29
C ILE A 46 12.17 12.70 1.87
N ARG A 47 11.80 11.75 1.01
CA ARG A 47 11.30 12.02 -0.35
C ARG A 47 9.95 11.37 -0.54
N ASN A 48 9.05 12.08 -1.19
CA ASN A 48 7.72 11.57 -1.52
C ASN A 48 7.60 11.39 -3.03
N PHE A 49 7.03 10.26 -3.45
CA PHE A 49 6.78 9.97 -4.84
C PHE A 49 5.29 9.72 -5.04
N ILE A 50 4.74 10.29 -6.10
CA ILE A 50 3.33 10.12 -6.45
C ILE A 50 3.27 9.68 -7.91
N PHE A 51 2.68 8.51 -8.13
CA PHE A 51 2.48 7.97 -9.47
C PHE A 51 0.99 7.86 -9.76
N SER A 52 0.56 8.42 -10.89
CA SER A 52 -0.81 8.24 -11.36
C SER A 52 -0.92 6.85 -12.00
N VAL A 53 -1.82 6.03 -11.49
CA VAL A 53 -2.05 4.67 -11.98
C VAL A 53 -3.39 4.62 -12.69
N ARG A 54 -3.39 4.02 -13.86
CA ARG A 54 -4.57 3.74 -14.66
C ARG A 54 -4.51 2.28 -15.10
N ILE A 55 -5.44 1.49 -14.60
CA ILE A 55 -5.40 0.04 -14.80
C ILE A 55 -6.80 -0.50 -15.03
N SER A 56 -6.96 -1.49 -15.90
CA SER A 56 -8.23 -2.18 -16.06
C SER A 56 -8.60 -2.95 -14.81
N LYS A 57 -9.89 -3.05 -14.52
CA LYS A 57 -10.37 -3.84 -13.38
C LYS A 57 -9.93 -5.31 -13.50
N THR A 58 -10.00 -5.89 -14.70
CA THR A 58 -9.57 -7.26 -14.95
C THR A 58 -8.12 -7.48 -14.55
N LYS A 59 -7.24 -6.58 -14.95
CA LYS A 59 -5.81 -6.66 -14.61
C LYS A 59 -5.59 -6.49 -13.11
N TYR A 60 -6.30 -5.55 -12.48
CA TYR A 60 -6.18 -5.32 -11.05
C TYR A 60 -6.67 -6.52 -10.23
N LEU A 61 -7.77 -7.15 -10.63
CA LEU A 61 -8.26 -8.37 -9.99
C LEU A 61 -7.22 -9.49 -10.07
N GLN A 62 -6.51 -9.61 -11.19
CA GLN A 62 -5.44 -10.60 -11.32
C GLN A 62 -4.28 -10.29 -10.36
N MET A 63 -3.92 -9.02 -10.20
CA MET A 63 -2.89 -8.59 -9.24
C MET A 63 -3.27 -8.98 -7.82
N ILE A 64 -4.52 -8.77 -7.42
CA ILE A 64 -5.01 -9.17 -6.09
C ILE A 64 -4.96 -10.69 -5.93
N LYS A 65 -5.40 -11.42 -6.93
CA LYS A 65 -5.34 -12.89 -6.93
C LYS A 65 -3.91 -13.38 -6.75
N ASP A 66 -2.95 -12.71 -7.38
CA ASP A 66 -1.52 -13.02 -7.29
C ASP A 66 -0.86 -12.43 -6.03
N ARG A 67 -1.64 -11.78 -5.16
CA ARG A 67 -1.18 -11.20 -3.89
C ARG A 67 0.01 -10.25 -4.07
N TYR A 68 -0.17 -9.24 -4.92
CA TYR A 68 0.90 -8.32 -5.36
C TYR A 68 1.52 -7.46 -4.25
N ILE A 69 0.85 -7.31 -3.13
CA ILE A 69 1.38 -6.59 -1.95
C ILE A 69 1.33 -7.49 -0.72
N SER A 70 2.25 -7.23 0.22
CA SER A 70 2.41 -8.05 1.42
C SER A 70 1.16 -8.12 2.29
N THR A 71 0.34 -7.08 2.29
CA THR A 71 -0.95 -7.05 2.99
C THR A 71 -1.85 -8.25 2.65
N LEU A 72 -1.74 -8.75 1.42
CA LEU A 72 -2.57 -9.85 0.92
C LEU A 72 -2.04 -11.25 1.27
N LEU A 73 -0.80 -11.36 1.72
CA LEU A 73 -0.13 -12.66 1.90
C LEU A 73 -0.78 -13.54 2.97
N ASN A 74 -1.36 -12.95 4.01
CA ASN A 74 -1.91 -13.69 5.14
C ASN A 74 -3.41 -13.97 5.03
N PHE A 75 -4.06 -13.55 3.95
CA PHE A 75 -5.46 -13.89 3.72
C PHE A 75 -5.58 -15.31 3.20
N SER A 76 -6.66 -16.00 3.61
CA SER A 76 -7.00 -17.30 3.05
C SER A 76 -7.45 -17.15 1.59
N ASP A 77 -7.43 -18.26 0.84
CA ASP A 77 -7.91 -18.27 -0.54
C ASP A 77 -9.38 -17.84 -0.63
N LYS A 78 -10.20 -18.24 0.35
CA LYS A 78 -11.59 -17.81 0.43
C LYS A 78 -11.72 -16.30 0.63
N GLN A 79 -10.93 -15.72 1.53
CA GLN A 79 -10.93 -14.28 1.78
C GLN A 79 -10.51 -13.52 0.52
N ILE A 80 -9.54 -13.99 -0.22
CA ILE A 80 -9.15 -13.39 -1.50
C ILE A 80 -10.29 -13.53 -2.53
N SER A 81 -10.89 -14.69 -2.65
CA SER A 81 -12.02 -14.91 -3.59
C SER A 81 -13.20 -14.00 -3.29
N ASP A 82 -13.58 -13.88 -2.01
CA ASP A 82 -14.64 -12.96 -1.59
C ASP A 82 -14.26 -11.50 -1.85
N GLY A 83 -13.01 -11.15 -1.61
CA GLY A 83 -12.47 -9.81 -1.90
C GLY A 83 -12.50 -9.46 -3.37
N LEU A 84 -12.22 -10.42 -4.25
CA LEU A 84 -12.29 -10.21 -5.71
C LEU A 84 -13.72 -9.89 -6.15
N ILE A 85 -14.71 -10.56 -5.60
CA ILE A 85 -16.13 -10.29 -5.87
C ILE A 85 -16.49 -8.87 -5.42
N GLU A 86 -16.06 -8.50 -4.22
CA GLU A 86 -16.31 -7.17 -3.66
C GLU A 86 -15.73 -6.06 -4.54
N ILE A 87 -14.49 -6.20 -4.99
CA ILE A 87 -13.85 -5.22 -5.89
C ILE A 87 -14.56 -5.18 -7.23
N ARG A 88 -14.93 -6.34 -7.78
CA ARG A 88 -15.66 -6.41 -9.05
C ARG A 88 -16.97 -5.62 -8.99
N ASN A 89 -17.68 -5.69 -7.87
CA ASN A 89 -18.95 -5.00 -7.71
C ASN A 89 -18.81 -3.52 -7.34
N LYS A 90 -17.72 -3.15 -6.66
CA LYS A 90 -17.51 -1.80 -6.14
C LYS A 90 -16.92 -0.85 -7.20
N TYR A 91 -16.02 -1.33 -8.04
CA TYR A 91 -15.28 -0.52 -8.99
C TYR A 91 -15.76 -0.71 -10.42
N LYS A 92 -15.60 0.35 -11.25
CA LYS A 92 -15.92 0.33 -12.67
C LYS A 92 -14.82 -0.42 -13.45
N LYS A 93 -14.98 -0.51 -14.79
CA LYS A 93 -14.06 -1.24 -15.67
C LYS A 93 -12.61 -0.79 -15.57
N GLU A 94 -12.39 0.48 -15.28
CA GLU A 94 -11.07 1.08 -15.15
C GLU A 94 -10.90 1.71 -13.79
N LEU A 95 -9.74 1.48 -13.18
CA LEU A 95 -9.35 2.05 -11.89
C LEU A 95 -8.31 3.14 -12.13
N LYS A 96 -8.54 4.29 -11.52
CA LYS A 96 -7.61 5.42 -11.51
C LYS A 96 -7.34 5.80 -10.07
N PHE A 97 -6.08 5.80 -9.69
CA PHE A 97 -5.70 6.21 -8.34
C PHE A 97 -4.26 6.71 -8.34
N LYS A 98 -3.88 7.34 -7.25
CA LYS A 98 -2.49 7.76 -7.04
C LYS A 98 -1.79 6.78 -6.12
N ASP A 99 -0.69 6.23 -6.60
CA ASP A 99 0.20 5.40 -5.80
C ASP A 99 1.20 6.33 -5.11
N ARG A 100 1.13 6.39 -3.79
CA ARG A 100 1.93 7.31 -2.97
C ARG A 100 2.97 6.54 -2.20
N LEU A 101 4.24 6.89 -2.44
CA LEU A 101 5.38 6.24 -1.80
C LEU A 101 6.18 7.24 -0.99
N ILE A 102 6.78 6.77 0.08
CA ILE A 102 7.74 7.51 0.88
C ILE A 102 9.09 6.83 0.81
N CYS A 103 10.14 7.62 0.68
CA CYS A 103 11.52 7.15 0.71
C CYS A 103 12.27 7.82 1.84
N LEU A 104 12.84 7.03 2.74
CA LEU A 104 13.70 7.50 3.81
C LEU A 104 15.16 7.18 3.43
N ILE A 105 15.99 8.21 3.37
CA ILE A 105 17.42 8.06 3.13
C ILE A 105 18.13 8.33 4.45
N ILE A 106 18.59 7.26 5.10
CA ILE A 106 19.24 7.32 6.40
C ILE A 106 20.73 7.49 6.16
N LYS A 107 21.27 8.61 6.64
CA LYS A 107 22.69 8.90 6.53
C LYS A 107 23.45 8.34 7.72
N ASN A 108 24.51 7.61 7.45
CA ASN A 108 25.47 7.21 8.47
C ASN A 108 26.43 8.38 8.72
N ASN A 109 26.66 8.67 9.97
CA ASN A 109 27.67 9.66 10.36
C ASN A 109 29.07 9.09 10.31
#